data_e60cc3fc3058845b0c184590187c08c2
#
_entry.id   e60cc3fc3058845b0c184590187c08c2
#
_cell.length_a   1.000
_cell.length_b   1.000
_cell.length_c   1.000
_cell.angle_alpha   90.00
_cell.angle_beta   90.00
_cell.angle_gamma   90.00
#
_symmetry.space_group_name_H-M   'P 1'
#
loop_
_entity.id
_entity.type
_entity.pdbx_description
1 polymer ?
#
loop_
_entity_poly.entity_id
_entity_poly.type
_entity_poly.pdbx_seq_one_letter_code
_entity_poly.pdbx_strand_id
1 'polypeptide(L)'
;MRKTMKTIYEQEGVMKKTAVIFFAFVLVFLALSCGQQTQTAKEAEGAEGNAIPYPLDEWKGVQGKTLADSKPDFIGQPKAPEGAPNVLIIMLDDAGYSSATSYGGVMRTPTFDRIGDEGIRYTHMSVAAVCSPTRGSLLTGYNIHQIGTGIISEFATGYPGYNSQIDYSTPSIAKILTDNGYATAAFGKWHNTPMEEASPVGPFKSWPTGMWGFEYFWGFLGGETNQFHPLLYENTTAIETPKTNADGSEFHISHGMADQAIKWLDSWKGLRDNPFFIYYTPGAVHAPIQVPEEWRDKYKGQFDDGWHVYRAQQLERQKKLGLVPEDAEMVDWPDVIPEWDSFSEEGKAYLSRQMEINAAFLEHVDFHIGRVIDHIEELG
;
A
#
# COMPACT_ATOMS: atom_id res chain seq x y z
N MET A 1 -45.42 9.79 -55.20
CA MET A 1 -46.26 10.01 -53.98
C MET A 1 -47.00 8.75 -53.48
N ARG A 2 -47.63 7.89 -54.33
CA ARG A 2 -48.33 6.67 -53.85
C ARG A 2 -47.44 5.52 -53.34
N LYS A 3 -46.20 5.40 -53.79
CA LYS A 3 -45.28 4.36 -53.33
C LYS A 3 -44.66 4.66 -51.93
N THR A 4 -44.46 5.93 -51.63
CA THR A 4 -43.89 6.34 -50.35
C THR A 4 -44.86 6.20 -49.14
N MET A 5 -46.14 6.41 -49.39
CA MET A 5 -47.17 6.24 -48.34
C MET A 5 -47.41 4.77 -47.97
N LYS A 6 -47.24 3.83 -48.92
CA LYS A 6 -47.43 2.40 -48.63
C LYS A 6 -46.33 1.85 -47.72
N THR A 7 -45.08 2.33 -47.87
CA THR A 7 -43.94 1.94 -47.05
C THR A 7 -44.03 2.48 -45.61
N ILE A 8 -44.60 3.68 -45.41
CA ILE A 8 -44.81 4.28 -44.10
C ILE A 8 -45.87 3.52 -43.31
N TYR A 9 -46.98 3.11 -43.98
CA TYR A 9 -48.04 2.34 -43.33
C TYR A 9 -47.62 0.92 -42.94
N GLU A 10 -46.77 0.29 -43.73
CA GLU A 10 -46.21 -1.03 -43.39
C GLU A 10 -45.19 -0.95 -42.20
N GLN A 11 -44.43 0.13 -42.07
CA GLN A 11 -43.54 0.35 -40.94
C GLN A 11 -44.29 0.63 -39.63
N GLU A 12 -45.41 1.41 -39.68
CA GLU A 12 -46.23 1.62 -38.47
C GLU A 12 -46.93 0.33 -37.99
N GLY A 13 -47.35 -0.54 -38.90
CA GLY A 13 -47.94 -1.84 -38.56
C GLY A 13 -46.94 -2.81 -37.90
N VAL A 14 -45.69 -2.79 -38.34
CA VAL A 14 -44.62 -3.60 -37.76
C VAL A 14 -44.21 -3.06 -36.37
N MET A 15 -44.08 -1.75 -36.22
CA MET A 15 -43.75 -1.13 -34.93
C MET A 15 -44.85 -1.38 -33.87
N LYS A 16 -46.12 -1.33 -34.22
CA LYS A 16 -47.22 -1.64 -33.26
C LYS A 16 -47.21 -3.11 -32.84
N LYS A 17 -46.91 -4.04 -33.75
CA LYS A 17 -46.79 -5.47 -33.40
C LYS A 17 -45.57 -5.77 -32.55
N THR A 18 -44.45 -5.13 -32.81
CA THR A 18 -43.23 -5.28 -32.01
C THR A 18 -43.38 -4.69 -30.60
N ALA A 19 -44.07 -3.55 -30.48
CA ALA A 19 -44.35 -2.94 -29.18
C ALA A 19 -45.28 -3.80 -28.31
N VAL A 20 -46.30 -4.44 -28.91
CA VAL A 20 -47.19 -5.34 -28.17
C VAL A 20 -46.47 -6.62 -27.73
N ILE A 21 -45.58 -7.17 -28.55
CA ILE A 21 -44.79 -8.35 -28.18
C ILE A 21 -43.79 -8.00 -27.07
N PHE A 22 -43.18 -6.81 -27.12
CA PHE A 22 -42.27 -6.36 -26.08
C PHE A 22 -42.98 -6.11 -24.74
N PHE A 23 -44.19 -5.56 -24.77
CA PHE A 23 -45.00 -5.35 -23.57
C PHE A 23 -45.50 -6.67 -22.97
N ALA A 24 -45.83 -7.67 -23.78
CA ALA A 24 -46.19 -9.00 -23.32
C ALA A 24 -45.02 -9.74 -22.69
N PHE A 25 -43.80 -9.60 -23.24
CA PHE A 25 -42.59 -10.18 -22.67
C PHE A 25 -42.19 -9.53 -21.33
N VAL A 26 -42.31 -8.21 -21.18
CA VAL A 26 -42.06 -7.50 -19.93
C VAL A 26 -43.07 -7.89 -18.84
N LEU A 27 -44.33 -8.08 -19.17
CA LEU A 27 -45.34 -8.54 -18.21
C LEU A 27 -45.15 -9.99 -17.78
N VAL A 28 -44.67 -10.88 -18.65
CA VAL A 28 -44.33 -12.27 -18.30
C VAL A 28 -43.08 -12.33 -17.42
N PHE A 29 -42.07 -11.47 -17.67
CA PHE A 29 -40.89 -11.37 -16.81
C PHE A 29 -41.23 -10.79 -15.43
N LEU A 30 -42.12 -9.81 -15.34
CA LEU A 30 -42.58 -9.25 -14.07
C LEU A 30 -43.41 -10.26 -13.27
N ALA A 31 -44.21 -11.10 -13.94
CA ALA A 31 -45.01 -12.16 -13.28
C ALA A 31 -44.12 -13.31 -12.79
N LEU A 32 -43.04 -13.66 -13.52
CA LEU A 32 -42.08 -14.67 -13.11
C LEU A 32 -41.16 -14.16 -11.98
N SER A 33 -40.80 -12.87 -11.98
CA SER A 33 -40.08 -12.22 -10.90
C SER A 33 -40.89 -12.16 -9.61
N CYS A 34 -42.19 -11.89 -9.68
CA CYS A 34 -43.07 -11.86 -8.51
C CYS A 34 -43.33 -13.28 -7.92
N GLY A 35 -43.30 -14.31 -8.76
CA GLY A 35 -43.46 -15.72 -8.32
C GLY A 35 -42.19 -16.26 -7.60
N GLN A 36 -40.98 -15.81 -7.99
CA GLN A 36 -39.76 -16.17 -7.31
C GLN A 36 -39.55 -15.40 -5.98
N GLN A 37 -40.04 -14.14 -5.90
CA GLN A 37 -39.98 -13.40 -4.64
C GLN A 37 -40.91 -13.97 -3.57
N THR A 38 -42.03 -14.57 -3.94
CA THR A 38 -42.92 -15.23 -2.98
C THR A 38 -42.42 -16.59 -2.51
N GLN A 39 -41.60 -17.29 -3.32
CA GLN A 39 -40.94 -18.52 -2.84
C GLN A 39 -39.77 -18.24 -1.91
N THR A 40 -38.92 -17.22 -2.22
CA THR A 40 -37.84 -16.81 -1.31
C THR A 40 -38.36 -16.18 -0.02
N ALA A 41 -39.52 -15.49 -0.04
CA ALA A 41 -40.13 -14.97 1.18
C ALA A 41 -40.72 -16.08 2.08
N LYS A 42 -41.16 -17.20 1.51
CA LYS A 42 -41.66 -18.36 2.30
C LYS A 42 -40.52 -19.22 2.89
N GLU A 43 -39.39 -19.29 2.21
CA GLU A 43 -38.20 -19.94 2.78
C GLU A 43 -37.49 -19.06 3.83
N ALA A 44 -37.67 -17.74 3.78
CA ALA A 44 -37.15 -16.82 4.79
C ALA A 44 -38.00 -16.77 6.09
N GLU A 45 -39.30 -17.22 6.04
CA GLU A 45 -40.12 -17.34 7.27
C GLU A 45 -39.75 -18.57 8.13
N GLY A 46 -38.88 -19.47 7.66
CA GLY A 46 -38.36 -20.61 8.39
C GLY A 46 -36.90 -20.45 8.84
N ALA A 47 -36.21 -19.43 8.37
CA ALA A 47 -34.94 -19.03 8.94
C ALA A 47 -35.24 -18.19 10.20
N GLU A 48 -35.03 -18.76 11.38
CA GLU A 48 -34.90 -17.97 12.59
C GLU A 48 -33.99 -16.80 12.23
N GLY A 49 -34.52 -15.56 12.34
CA GLY A 49 -33.85 -14.38 11.87
C GLY A 49 -32.47 -14.36 12.47
N ASN A 50 -31.46 -14.47 11.63
CA ASN A 50 -30.09 -14.13 11.99
C ASN A 50 -30.11 -12.64 12.33
N ALA A 51 -30.52 -12.34 13.56
CA ALA A 51 -30.10 -11.12 14.19
C ALA A 51 -28.59 -11.04 13.97
N ILE A 52 -28.11 -9.89 13.53
CA ILE A 52 -26.67 -9.57 13.49
C ILE A 52 -26.11 -10.19 14.77
N PRO A 53 -25.12 -11.10 14.69
CA PRO A 53 -24.58 -11.72 15.87
C PRO A 53 -23.91 -10.62 16.71
N TYR A 54 -24.72 -9.95 17.49
CA TYR A 54 -24.19 -9.22 18.64
C TYR A 54 -23.78 -10.31 19.62
N PRO A 55 -22.55 -10.31 20.15
CA PRO A 55 -22.13 -11.36 21.06
C PRO A 55 -22.86 -11.19 22.39
N LEU A 56 -24.18 -11.42 22.38
CA LEU A 56 -25.03 -11.39 23.58
C LEU A 56 -24.57 -12.43 24.60
N ASP A 57 -23.89 -13.48 24.14
CA ASP A 57 -23.33 -14.52 25.00
C ASP A 57 -22.18 -14.00 25.88
N GLU A 58 -21.53 -12.91 25.49
CA GLU A 58 -20.50 -12.24 26.27
C GLU A 58 -21.04 -11.14 27.18
N TRP A 59 -22.27 -10.67 26.94
CA TRP A 59 -22.87 -9.63 27.75
C TRP A 59 -23.32 -10.15 29.13
N LYS A 60 -22.76 -9.61 30.17
CA LYS A 60 -22.99 -10.00 31.58
C LYS A 60 -23.87 -9.00 32.35
N GLY A 61 -24.52 -8.10 31.62
CA GLY A 61 -25.43 -7.13 32.21
C GLY A 61 -26.74 -7.75 32.70
N VAL A 62 -27.57 -6.93 33.31
CA VAL A 62 -28.92 -7.31 33.76
C VAL A 62 -29.92 -6.37 33.12
N GLN A 63 -30.83 -6.92 32.31
CA GLN A 63 -31.94 -6.18 31.74
C GLN A 63 -33.17 -6.29 32.68
N GLY A 64 -33.35 -5.29 33.53
CA GLY A 64 -34.49 -5.19 34.44
C GLY A 64 -35.69 -4.49 33.80
N LYS A 65 -36.81 -4.43 34.57
CA LYS A 65 -38.01 -3.71 34.13
C LYS A 65 -37.88 -2.20 34.21
N THR A 66 -36.98 -1.72 35.08
CA THR A 66 -36.68 -0.29 35.28
C THR A 66 -35.17 -0.06 35.19
N LEU A 67 -34.75 1.18 35.03
CA LEU A 67 -33.34 1.54 35.04
C LEU A 67 -32.66 1.18 36.40
N ALA A 68 -33.40 1.30 37.49
CA ALA A 68 -32.90 0.96 38.81
C ALA A 68 -32.63 -0.55 38.98
N ASP A 69 -33.39 -1.40 38.27
CA ASP A 69 -33.24 -2.85 38.28
C ASP A 69 -32.27 -3.37 37.20
N SER A 70 -31.75 -2.47 36.40
CA SER A 70 -30.86 -2.82 35.26
C SER A 70 -29.41 -2.56 35.63
N LYS A 71 -28.52 -3.43 35.14
CA LYS A 71 -27.09 -3.26 35.27
C LYS A 71 -26.45 -3.30 33.84
N PRO A 72 -25.91 -2.18 33.35
CA PRO A 72 -25.23 -2.20 32.07
C PRO A 72 -23.94 -3.01 32.14
N ASP A 73 -23.59 -3.66 31.08
CA ASP A 73 -22.30 -4.29 30.84
C ASP A 73 -21.79 -3.85 29.46
N PHE A 74 -20.65 -3.21 29.48
CA PHE A 74 -20.02 -2.75 28.22
C PHE A 74 -19.03 -3.80 27.75
N ILE A 75 -19.30 -4.43 26.62
CA ILE A 75 -18.34 -5.33 26.00
C ILE A 75 -17.10 -4.52 25.66
N GLY A 76 -15.99 -4.88 26.26
CA GLY A 76 -14.71 -4.20 26.04
C GLY A 76 -14.19 -4.39 24.61
N GLN A 77 -13.39 -3.44 24.16
CA GLN A 77 -12.64 -3.64 22.91
C GLN A 77 -11.64 -4.79 23.09
N PRO A 78 -11.31 -5.53 22.01
CA PRO A 78 -10.24 -6.52 22.04
C PRO A 78 -8.95 -5.91 22.63
N LYS A 79 -8.24 -6.67 23.43
CA LYS A 79 -6.97 -6.24 24.01
C LYS A 79 -5.86 -7.15 23.51
N ALA A 80 -4.75 -6.53 23.14
CA ALA A 80 -3.54 -7.29 22.82
C ALA A 80 -3.06 -8.06 24.07
N PRO A 81 -2.38 -9.20 23.89
CA PRO A 81 -1.74 -9.91 25.01
C PRO A 81 -0.80 -9.00 25.79
N GLU A 82 -0.68 -9.24 27.09
CA GLU A 82 0.28 -8.52 27.93
C GLU A 82 1.71 -8.72 27.40
N GLY A 83 2.47 -7.64 27.26
CA GLY A 83 3.82 -7.65 26.71
C GLY A 83 3.88 -7.79 25.18
N ALA A 84 2.77 -7.67 24.48
CA ALA A 84 2.77 -7.64 23.00
C ALA A 84 3.61 -6.46 22.48
N PRO A 85 4.58 -6.70 21.55
CA PRO A 85 5.50 -5.67 21.11
C PRO A 85 4.84 -4.69 20.14
N ASN A 86 5.36 -3.47 20.07
CA ASN A 86 5.14 -2.58 18.94
C ASN A 86 5.80 -3.13 17.68
N VAL A 87 5.19 -2.93 16.52
CA VAL A 87 5.70 -3.42 15.24
C VAL A 87 5.76 -2.27 14.23
N LEU A 88 6.94 -2.04 13.67
CA LEU A 88 7.17 -1.10 12.57
C LEU A 88 7.75 -1.87 11.37
N ILE A 89 7.01 -1.92 10.26
CA ILE A 89 7.52 -2.42 8.97
C ILE A 89 7.91 -1.22 8.11
N ILE A 90 9.17 -1.17 7.69
CA ILE A 90 9.69 -0.19 6.75
C ILE A 90 9.94 -0.89 5.42
N MET A 91 9.34 -0.40 4.34
CA MET A 91 9.54 -0.92 3.00
C MET A 91 9.93 0.21 2.05
N LEU A 92 11.18 0.21 1.61
CA LEU A 92 11.64 1.09 0.53
C LEU A 92 11.08 0.65 -0.82
N ASP A 93 11.02 1.58 -1.76
CA ASP A 93 10.54 1.34 -3.11
C ASP A 93 11.70 1.41 -4.10
N ASP A 94 11.89 0.34 -4.90
CA ASP A 94 12.97 0.17 -5.88
C ASP A 94 14.41 0.27 -5.29
N ALA A 95 14.58 0.04 -3.99
CA ALA A 95 15.89 -0.07 -3.37
C ALA A 95 16.40 -1.51 -3.47
N GLY A 96 17.46 -1.71 -4.24
CA GLY A 96 18.10 -3.02 -4.37
C GLY A 96 18.84 -3.46 -3.11
N TYR A 97 19.10 -4.78 -2.99
CA TYR A 97 19.80 -5.40 -1.87
C TYR A 97 21.07 -4.67 -1.45
N SER A 98 21.82 -4.20 -2.43
CA SER A 98 23.11 -3.57 -2.22
C SER A 98 23.09 -2.04 -2.37
N SER A 99 21.94 -1.40 -2.25
CA SER A 99 21.89 0.07 -2.25
C SER A 99 22.40 0.66 -0.93
N ALA A 100 21.97 0.09 0.19
CA ALA A 100 22.30 0.55 1.53
C ALA A 100 23.72 0.12 1.99
N THR A 101 24.37 0.94 2.81
CA THR A 101 25.67 0.62 3.41
C THR A 101 25.64 -0.63 4.27
N SER A 102 24.55 -0.92 4.96
CA SER A 102 24.33 -2.14 5.73
C SER A 102 24.49 -3.43 4.92
N TYR A 103 24.33 -3.37 3.60
CA TYR A 103 24.54 -4.48 2.66
C TYR A 103 25.66 -4.23 1.65
N GLY A 104 26.65 -3.41 2.01
CA GLY A 104 27.84 -3.15 1.20
C GLY A 104 27.67 -2.09 0.12
N GLY A 105 26.53 -1.40 0.08
CA GLY A 105 26.28 -0.28 -0.81
C GLY A 105 27.17 0.94 -0.55
N VAL A 106 27.02 1.95 -1.41
CA VAL A 106 27.75 3.24 -1.27
C VAL A 106 26.85 4.35 -0.76
N MET A 107 25.54 4.13 -0.80
CA MET A 107 24.57 5.11 -0.35
C MET A 107 24.47 5.06 1.17
N ARG A 108 24.82 6.16 1.83
CA ARG A 108 24.88 6.20 3.30
C ARG A 108 23.51 6.04 3.92
N THR A 109 23.35 5.02 4.75
CA THR A 109 22.11 4.67 5.42
C THR A 109 22.37 4.38 6.89
N PRO A 110 22.78 5.38 7.70
CA PRO A 110 23.14 5.18 9.09
C PRO A 110 22.02 4.62 9.95
N THR A 111 20.76 4.90 9.62
CA THR A 111 19.60 4.32 10.31
C THR A 111 19.51 2.81 10.05
N PHE A 112 19.61 2.38 8.80
CA PHE A 112 19.61 0.94 8.48
C PHE A 112 20.86 0.23 8.99
N ASP A 113 22.03 0.92 9.04
CA ASP A 113 23.24 0.38 9.64
C ASP A 113 23.01 0.09 11.12
N ARG A 114 22.44 1.05 11.88
CA ARG A 114 22.07 0.87 13.30
C ARG A 114 21.13 -0.30 13.49
N ILE A 115 20.02 -0.37 12.73
CA ILE A 115 19.05 -1.49 12.81
C ILE A 115 19.75 -2.83 12.53
N GLY A 116 20.64 -2.86 11.54
CA GLY A 116 21.38 -4.06 11.19
C GLY A 116 22.41 -4.48 12.23
N ASP A 117 23.02 -3.53 12.94
CA ASP A 117 24.00 -3.77 13.99
C ASP A 117 23.36 -4.21 15.32
N GLU A 118 22.16 -3.69 15.61
CA GLU A 118 21.37 -4.02 16.81
C GLU A 118 20.50 -5.27 16.63
N GLY A 119 20.29 -5.72 15.39
CA GLY A 119 19.36 -6.79 15.03
C GLY A 119 19.97 -7.90 14.16
N ILE A 120 19.21 -8.35 13.18
CA ILE A 120 19.57 -9.44 12.28
C ILE A 120 19.56 -8.94 10.83
N ARG A 121 20.65 -9.21 10.08
CA ARG A 121 20.73 -9.02 8.63
C ARG A 121 20.47 -10.34 7.92
N TYR A 122 19.37 -10.41 7.16
CA TYR A 122 19.08 -11.56 6.32
C TYR A 122 19.85 -11.46 5.00
N THR A 123 20.65 -12.48 4.67
CA THR A 123 21.40 -12.57 3.41
C THR A 123 20.64 -13.30 2.31
N HIS A 124 19.58 -14.02 2.67
CA HIS A 124 18.72 -14.77 1.76
C HIS A 124 17.27 -14.33 1.97
N MET A 125 16.90 -13.21 1.36
CA MET A 125 15.53 -12.71 1.34
C MET A 125 15.15 -12.39 -0.10
N SER A 126 14.00 -12.86 -0.53
CA SER A 126 13.43 -12.58 -1.85
C SER A 126 12.07 -11.92 -1.72
N VAL A 127 11.76 -11.05 -2.63
CA VAL A 127 10.46 -10.39 -2.79
C VAL A 127 9.91 -10.68 -4.18
N ALA A 128 8.66 -10.32 -4.46
CA ALA A 128 8.18 -10.31 -5.83
C ALA A 128 8.94 -9.23 -6.64
N ALA A 129 9.03 -9.42 -7.96
CA ALA A 129 9.87 -8.58 -8.82
C ALA A 129 9.43 -7.10 -8.90
N VAL A 130 8.20 -6.78 -8.47
CA VAL A 130 7.59 -5.45 -8.59
C VAL A 130 6.76 -5.10 -7.34
N CYS A 131 6.39 -3.82 -7.22
CA CYS A 131 5.90 -3.20 -5.98
C CYS A 131 4.55 -3.73 -5.47
N SER A 132 3.43 -3.59 -6.20
CA SER A 132 2.12 -4.01 -5.66
C SER A 132 2.02 -5.52 -5.38
N PRO A 133 2.61 -6.43 -6.19
CA PRO A 133 2.73 -7.84 -5.82
C PRO A 133 3.45 -8.09 -4.49
N THR A 134 4.60 -7.44 -4.29
CA THR A 134 5.36 -7.55 -3.04
C THR A 134 4.55 -7.04 -1.84
N ARG A 135 3.89 -5.88 -1.98
CA ARG A 135 3.08 -5.26 -0.92
C ARG A 135 1.89 -6.13 -0.54
N GLY A 136 1.14 -6.62 -1.55
CA GLY A 136 0.03 -7.52 -1.34
C GLY A 136 0.44 -8.82 -0.64
N SER A 137 1.50 -9.47 -1.11
CA SER A 137 2.05 -10.69 -0.51
C SER A 137 2.53 -10.46 0.93
N LEU A 138 3.24 -9.37 1.21
CA LEU A 138 3.72 -9.03 2.54
C LEU A 138 2.56 -8.86 3.53
N LEU A 139 1.53 -8.11 3.13
CA LEU A 139 0.40 -7.80 4.01
C LEU A 139 -0.54 -8.99 4.23
N THR A 140 -0.60 -9.95 3.30
CA THR A 140 -1.55 -11.08 3.38
C THR A 140 -0.89 -12.41 3.73
N GLY A 141 0.42 -12.54 3.51
CA GLY A 141 1.14 -13.81 3.63
C GLY A 141 0.87 -14.80 2.50
N TYR A 142 0.08 -14.43 1.48
CA TYR A 142 -0.25 -15.29 0.35
C TYR A 142 0.66 -15.06 -0.86
N ASN A 143 0.77 -16.08 -1.72
CA ASN A 143 1.44 -15.94 -3.00
C ASN A 143 0.71 -14.92 -3.88
N ILE A 144 1.49 -14.12 -4.63
CA ILE A 144 0.98 -13.02 -5.48
C ILE A 144 -0.13 -13.46 -6.44
N HIS A 145 -0.03 -14.65 -7.03
CA HIS A 145 -1.03 -15.16 -7.97
C HIS A 145 -2.32 -15.64 -7.27
N GLN A 146 -2.23 -16.07 -6.01
CA GLN A 146 -3.41 -16.47 -5.23
C GLN A 146 -4.28 -15.27 -4.87
N ILE A 147 -3.67 -14.11 -4.66
CA ILE A 147 -4.37 -12.87 -4.33
C ILE A 147 -4.63 -11.95 -5.54
N GLY A 148 -4.40 -12.44 -6.75
CA GLY A 148 -4.67 -11.69 -7.97
C GLY A 148 -3.64 -10.62 -8.34
N THR A 149 -2.53 -10.50 -7.61
CA THR A 149 -1.51 -9.46 -7.79
C THR A 149 -0.25 -9.95 -8.51
N GLY A 150 -0.39 -10.87 -9.47
CA GLY A 150 0.75 -11.35 -10.27
C GLY A 150 1.39 -10.28 -11.16
N ILE A 151 0.77 -9.09 -11.25
CA ILE A 151 1.27 -7.90 -11.95
C ILE A 151 0.89 -6.64 -11.16
N ILE A 152 1.54 -5.50 -11.45
CA ILE A 152 1.19 -4.21 -10.83
C ILE A 152 -0.21 -3.75 -11.24
N SER A 153 -0.85 -2.96 -10.37
CA SER A 153 -2.25 -2.56 -10.50
C SER A 153 -2.57 -1.87 -11.82
N GLU A 154 -1.66 -1.05 -12.34
CA GLU A 154 -1.80 -0.29 -13.59
C GLU A 154 -1.83 -1.18 -14.84
N PHE A 155 -1.28 -2.39 -14.76
CA PHE A 155 -1.24 -3.37 -15.84
C PHE A 155 -2.14 -4.57 -15.59
N ALA A 156 -3.10 -4.42 -14.67
CA ALA A 156 -4.08 -5.45 -14.37
C ALA A 156 -4.76 -5.97 -15.65
N THR A 157 -4.95 -7.27 -15.69
CA THR A 157 -5.62 -7.95 -16.81
C THR A 157 -6.90 -8.62 -16.32
N GLY A 158 -7.77 -9.06 -17.24
CA GLY A 158 -9.00 -9.80 -16.88
C GLY A 158 -8.77 -11.27 -16.52
N TYR A 159 -7.52 -11.71 -16.33
CA TYR A 159 -7.19 -13.11 -16.06
C TYR A 159 -7.01 -13.39 -14.56
N PRO A 160 -7.41 -14.59 -14.09
CA PRO A 160 -7.17 -15.00 -12.71
C PRO A 160 -5.68 -14.90 -12.33
N GLY A 161 -5.40 -14.41 -11.14
CA GLY A 161 -4.05 -14.20 -10.64
C GLY A 161 -3.37 -12.91 -11.10
N TYR A 162 -3.97 -12.14 -12.04
CA TYR A 162 -3.39 -10.93 -12.65
C TYR A 162 -4.38 -9.77 -12.76
N ASN A 163 -5.49 -9.82 -12.05
CA ASN A 163 -6.54 -8.81 -12.12
C ASN A 163 -6.40 -7.68 -11.10
N SER A 164 -5.40 -7.75 -10.22
CA SER A 164 -5.13 -6.80 -9.13
C SER A 164 -6.33 -6.55 -8.20
N GLN A 165 -7.26 -7.49 -8.17
CA GLN A 165 -8.43 -7.46 -7.28
C GLN A 165 -8.23 -8.53 -6.20
N ILE A 166 -7.85 -8.09 -5.02
CA ILE A 166 -7.71 -8.96 -3.86
C ILE A 166 -9.10 -9.20 -3.28
N ASP A 167 -9.44 -10.47 -3.06
CA ASP A 167 -10.73 -10.82 -2.49
C ASP A 167 -10.91 -10.22 -1.09
N TYR A 168 -12.09 -9.65 -0.83
CA TYR A 168 -12.38 -8.98 0.45
C TYR A 168 -12.38 -9.91 1.67
N SER A 169 -12.43 -11.21 1.47
CA SER A 169 -12.28 -12.21 2.52
C SER A 169 -10.82 -12.54 2.84
N THR A 170 -9.86 -12.03 2.06
CA THR A 170 -8.43 -12.25 2.29
C THR A 170 -7.99 -11.49 3.54
N PRO A 171 -7.55 -12.18 4.60
CA PRO A 171 -7.10 -11.50 5.80
C PRO A 171 -5.78 -10.77 5.54
N SER A 172 -5.62 -9.60 6.13
CA SER A 172 -4.35 -8.88 6.18
C SER A 172 -3.78 -8.91 7.61
N ILE A 173 -2.46 -8.75 7.71
CA ILE A 173 -1.81 -8.63 9.02
C ILE A 173 -2.37 -7.44 9.82
N ALA A 174 -2.67 -6.32 9.16
CA ALA A 174 -3.24 -5.16 9.85
C ALA A 174 -4.64 -5.45 10.41
N LYS A 175 -5.52 -6.09 9.60
CA LYS A 175 -6.85 -6.49 10.07
C LYS A 175 -6.76 -7.47 11.25
N ILE A 176 -5.89 -8.47 11.16
CA ILE A 176 -5.67 -9.44 12.25
C ILE A 176 -5.21 -8.72 13.51
N LEU A 177 -4.25 -7.82 13.41
CA LEU A 177 -3.70 -7.09 14.55
C LEU A 177 -4.73 -6.13 15.15
N THR A 178 -5.50 -5.40 14.34
CA THR A 178 -6.59 -4.54 14.81
C THR A 178 -7.64 -5.34 15.57
N ASP A 179 -8.06 -6.49 15.04
CA ASP A 179 -9.03 -7.36 15.70
C ASP A 179 -8.47 -7.98 17.01
N ASN A 180 -7.16 -7.94 17.19
CA ASN A 180 -6.48 -8.39 18.41
C ASN A 180 -5.95 -7.23 19.27
N GLY A 181 -6.48 -6.03 19.09
CA GLY A 181 -6.29 -4.91 20.02
C GLY A 181 -5.05 -4.03 19.76
N TYR A 182 -4.42 -4.14 18.59
CA TYR A 182 -3.39 -3.20 18.17
C TYR A 182 -4.01 -1.92 17.61
N ALA A 183 -3.32 -0.80 17.77
CA ALA A 183 -3.54 0.38 16.95
C ALA A 183 -2.78 0.24 15.65
N THR A 184 -3.41 0.48 14.50
CA THR A 184 -2.80 0.21 13.19
C THR A 184 -2.78 1.44 12.29
N ALA A 185 -1.64 1.74 11.68
CA ALA A 185 -1.48 2.87 10.77
C ALA A 185 -0.61 2.52 9.55
N ALA A 186 -0.94 3.12 8.40
CA ALA A 186 -0.14 3.02 7.20
C ALA A 186 0.28 4.42 6.71
N PHE A 187 1.55 4.56 6.31
CA PHE A 187 2.11 5.83 5.83
C PHE A 187 2.84 5.62 4.52
N GLY A 188 2.56 6.48 3.52
CA GLY A 188 3.28 6.54 2.27
C GLY A 188 2.60 5.83 1.10
N LYS A 189 3.37 5.11 0.28
CA LYS A 189 2.90 4.42 -0.93
C LYS A 189 2.04 3.21 -0.57
N TRP A 190 0.84 3.15 -1.12
CA TRP A 190 -0.07 2.03 -0.93
C TRP A 190 0.02 0.97 -2.05
N HIS A 191 -0.35 1.32 -3.24
CA HIS A 191 -0.28 0.56 -4.49
C HIS A 191 -1.03 -0.79 -4.54
N ASN A 192 -2.05 -0.98 -3.70
CA ASN A 192 -2.91 -2.18 -3.69
C ASN A 192 -4.41 -1.87 -3.79
N THR A 193 -4.79 -0.65 -4.14
CA THR A 193 -6.15 -0.29 -4.53
C THR A 193 -6.27 -0.44 -6.05
N PRO A 194 -7.23 -1.21 -6.57
CA PRO A 194 -7.52 -1.27 -8.01
C PRO A 194 -7.75 0.12 -8.60
N MET A 195 -7.31 0.35 -9.83
CA MET A 195 -7.39 1.67 -10.49
C MET A 195 -8.81 2.22 -10.53
N GLU A 196 -9.80 1.36 -10.76
CA GLU A 196 -11.23 1.71 -10.80
C GLU A 196 -11.81 2.13 -9.44
N GLU A 197 -11.13 1.76 -8.33
CA GLU A 197 -11.50 2.13 -6.97
C GLU A 197 -10.67 3.28 -6.40
N ALA A 198 -9.62 3.71 -7.11
CA ALA A 198 -8.75 4.82 -6.70
C ALA A 198 -9.41 6.19 -6.93
N SER A 199 -10.59 6.38 -6.36
CA SER A 199 -11.42 7.57 -6.52
C SER A 199 -11.78 8.19 -5.17
N PRO A 200 -11.72 9.53 -5.01
CA PRO A 200 -12.09 10.21 -3.77
C PRO A 200 -13.59 10.11 -3.41
N VAL A 201 -14.40 9.53 -4.29
CA VAL A 201 -15.83 9.27 -4.05
C VAL A 201 -16.14 7.79 -3.79
N GLY A 202 -15.10 6.96 -3.68
CA GLY A 202 -15.22 5.51 -3.46
C GLY A 202 -15.45 4.69 -4.74
N PRO A 203 -15.66 3.37 -4.57
CA PRO A 203 -15.77 2.67 -3.29
C PRO A 203 -14.46 2.61 -2.51
N PHE A 204 -14.54 2.57 -1.19
CA PHE A 204 -13.36 2.60 -0.31
C PHE A 204 -12.99 1.21 0.25
N LYS A 205 -13.57 0.15 -0.30
CA LYS A 205 -13.41 -1.20 0.23
C LYS A 205 -11.96 -1.71 0.16
N SER A 206 -11.29 -1.48 -0.95
CA SER A 206 -9.89 -1.89 -1.18
C SER A 206 -8.86 -0.87 -0.69
N TRP A 207 -9.30 0.23 -0.08
CA TRP A 207 -8.41 1.22 0.50
C TRP A 207 -7.78 0.74 1.81
N PRO A 208 -6.66 1.33 2.25
CA PRO A 208 -5.97 0.91 3.48
C PRO A 208 -6.89 0.78 4.68
N THR A 209 -7.79 1.77 4.90
CA THR A 209 -8.76 1.77 6.00
C THR A 209 -10.04 0.98 5.70
N GLY A 210 -10.12 0.30 4.57
CA GLY A 210 -11.20 -0.60 4.20
C GLY A 210 -10.93 -2.05 4.64
N MET A 211 -10.92 -2.97 3.67
CA MET A 211 -10.70 -4.40 3.93
C MET A 211 -9.35 -4.73 4.60
N TRP A 212 -8.35 -3.87 4.40
CA TRP A 212 -7.01 -4.09 4.94
C TRP A 212 -6.93 -3.86 6.44
N GLY A 213 -7.89 -3.11 7.02
CA GLY A 213 -8.06 -2.98 8.46
C GLY A 213 -7.09 -2.03 9.15
N PHE A 214 -6.42 -1.15 8.42
CA PHE A 214 -5.70 -0.05 9.06
C PHE A 214 -6.69 0.96 9.64
N GLU A 215 -6.48 1.41 10.86
CA GLU A 215 -7.29 2.44 11.50
C GLU A 215 -6.94 3.86 11.01
N TYR A 216 -5.74 4.02 10.47
CA TYR A 216 -5.24 5.30 9.93
C TYR A 216 -4.41 5.08 8.67
N PHE A 217 -4.54 5.99 7.72
CA PHE A 217 -3.73 6.05 6.50
C PHE A 217 -3.37 7.50 6.18
N TRP A 218 -2.12 7.73 5.83
CA TRP A 218 -1.65 8.97 5.23
C TRP A 218 -0.63 8.68 4.14
N GLY A 219 -0.92 9.07 2.89
CA GLY A 219 -0.04 8.75 1.78
C GLY A 219 -0.70 8.89 0.43
N PHE A 220 -0.25 8.09 -0.53
CA PHE A 220 -0.77 8.06 -1.90
C PHE A 220 -1.11 6.63 -2.34
N LEU A 221 -2.07 6.51 -3.27
CA LEU A 221 -2.62 5.21 -3.66
C LEU A 221 -1.89 4.55 -4.82
N GLY A 222 -1.34 5.32 -5.74
CA GLY A 222 -0.72 4.85 -6.98
C GLY A 222 0.68 4.27 -6.83
N GLY A 223 1.25 3.86 -7.96
CA GLY A 223 2.60 3.29 -8.03
C GLY A 223 3.72 4.31 -7.84
N GLU A 224 3.45 5.58 -8.16
CA GLU A 224 4.42 6.67 -8.05
C GLU A 224 3.71 8.00 -7.74
N THR A 225 4.46 8.99 -7.29
CA THR A 225 3.98 10.36 -7.11
C THR A 225 5.13 11.35 -7.18
N ASN A 226 4.85 12.61 -7.52
CA ASN A 226 5.82 13.69 -7.40
C ASN A 226 6.19 13.90 -5.93
N GLN A 227 7.48 14.01 -5.61
CA GLN A 227 7.95 14.06 -4.22
C GLN A 227 7.66 15.40 -3.53
N PHE A 228 7.52 16.49 -4.30
CA PHE A 228 7.19 17.84 -3.78
C PHE A 228 5.71 18.17 -3.90
N HIS A 229 5.01 17.57 -4.86
CA HIS A 229 3.59 17.80 -5.15
C HIS A 229 2.82 16.48 -5.29
N PRO A 230 2.84 15.62 -4.24
CA PRO A 230 2.16 14.33 -4.30
C PRO A 230 0.63 14.50 -4.27
N LEU A 231 -0.08 13.54 -4.87
CA LEU A 231 -1.52 13.40 -4.64
C LEU A 231 -1.74 12.65 -3.32
N LEU A 232 -2.08 13.39 -2.28
CA LEU A 232 -2.18 12.87 -0.92
C LEU A 232 -3.61 12.55 -0.49
N TYR A 233 -3.70 11.56 0.36
CA TYR A 233 -4.92 11.18 1.07
C TYR A 233 -4.65 11.03 2.57
N GLU A 234 -5.60 11.47 3.38
CA GLU A 234 -5.71 11.12 4.79
C GLU A 234 -6.97 10.26 4.96
N ASN A 235 -6.77 9.01 5.33
CA ASN A 235 -7.79 7.96 5.29
C ASN A 235 -8.41 7.83 3.89
N THR A 236 -9.64 8.29 3.70
CA THR A 236 -10.34 8.28 2.40
C THR A 236 -10.53 9.68 1.82
N THR A 237 -9.97 10.72 2.45
CA THR A 237 -10.11 12.11 2.04
C THR A 237 -8.88 12.57 1.29
N ALA A 238 -9.06 13.08 0.07
CA ALA A 238 -7.99 13.76 -0.65
C ALA A 238 -7.64 15.06 0.08
N ILE A 239 -6.35 15.31 0.31
CA ILE A 239 -5.86 16.49 0.99
C ILE A 239 -4.94 17.29 0.07
N GLU A 240 -4.92 18.62 0.26
CA GLU A 240 -3.95 19.45 -0.44
C GLU A 240 -2.53 19.16 0.04
N THR A 241 -1.58 19.12 -0.88
CA THR A 241 -0.16 19.01 -0.53
C THR A 241 0.24 20.23 0.32
N PRO A 242 0.82 20.02 1.50
CA PRO A 242 1.36 21.10 2.29
C PRO A 242 2.41 21.91 1.51
N LYS A 243 2.55 23.20 1.78
CA LYS A 243 3.59 24.01 1.16
C LYS A 243 4.94 23.82 1.81
N THR A 244 4.95 23.51 3.10
CA THR A 244 6.15 23.32 3.91
C THR A 244 6.01 22.10 4.83
N ASN A 245 7.12 21.53 5.20
CA ASN A 245 7.24 20.58 6.29
C ASN A 245 7.07 21.26 7.65
N ALA A 246 7.04 20.49 8.74
CA ALA A 246 6.85 21.03 10.09
C ALA A 246 7.96 22.01 10.54
N ASP A 247 9.17 21.87 10.02
CA ASP A 247 10.30 22.74 10.30
C ASP A 247 10.35 24.03 9.44
N GLY A 248 9.37 24.19 8.53
CA GLY A 248 9.27 25.34 7.62
C GLY A 248 10.04 25.19 6.31
N SER A 249 10.77 24.08 6.09
CA SER A 249 11.42 23.76 4.80
C SER A 249 10.37 23.49 3.70
N GLU A 250 10.80 23.54 2.43
CA GLU A 250 9.95 23.18 1.30
C GLU A 250 9.41 21.76 1.50
N PHE A 251 8.11 21.56 1.24
CA PHE A 251 7.50 20.25 1.43
C PHE A 251 8.16 19.18 0.56
N HIS A 252 8.50 18.06 1.19
CA HIS A 252 8.92 16.84 0.53
C HIS A 252 8.25 15.66 1.22
N ILE A 253 7.66 14.74 0.45
CA ILE A 253 6.79 13.69 1.01
C ILE A 253 7.52 12.80 2.03
N SER A 254 8.80 12.47 1.85
CA SER A 254 9.54 11.65 2.84
C SER A 254 9.66 12.36 4.18
N HIS A 255 9.86 13.69 4.19
CA HIS A 255 9.87 14.51 5.40
C HIS A 255 8.47 14.62 6.01
N GLY A 256 7.47 15.05 5.21
CA GLY A 256 6.09 15.19 5.68
C GLY A 256 5.50 13.88 6.20
N MET A 257 5.90 12.74 5.63
CA MET A 257 5.48 11.42 6.10
C MET A 257 6.03 11.11 7.50
N ALA A 258 7.30 11.46 7.76
CA ALA A 258 7.89 11.31 9.09
C ALA A 258 7.19 12.22 10.11
N ASP A 259 6.94 13.49 9.75
CA ASP A 259 6.20 14.43 10.60
C ASP A 259 4.80 13.88 10.94
N GLN A 260 4.11 13.31 9.97
CA GLN A 260 2.77 12.76 10.17
C GLN A 260 2.77 11.48 11.00
N ALA A 261 3.78 10.61 10.84
CA ALA A 261 3.94 9.41 11.65
C ALA A 261 4.24 9.77 13.12
N ILE A 262 5.13 10.73 13.36
CA ILE A 262 5.45 11.25 14.70
C ILE A 262 4.20 11.86 15.36
N LYS A 263 3.45 12.69 14.65
CA LYS A 263 2.19 13.27 15.12
C LYS A 263 1.16 12.20 15.48
N TRP A 264 1.07 11.13 14.68
CA TRP A 264 0.18 10.01 14.98
C TRP A 264 0.63 9.25 16.24
N LEU A 265 1.94 9.00 16.40
CA LEU A 265 2.52 8.36 17.57
C LEU A 265 2.27 9.16 18.85
N ASP A 266 2.41 10.49 18.82
CA ASP A 266 2.08 11.37 19.94
C ASP A 266 0.61 11.25 20.34
N SER A 267 -0.28 11.24 19.34
CA SER A 267 -1.72 11.09 19.55
C SER A 267 -2.06 9.70 20.11
N TRP A 268 -1.42 8.65 19.59
CA TRP A 268 -1.57 7.29 20.09
C TRP A 268 -1.14 7.19 21.57
N LYS A 269 0.07 7.66 21.92
CA LYS A 269 0.60 7.63 23.29
C LYS A 269 -0.28 8.39 24.26
N GLY A 270 -0.87 9.49 23.85
CA GLY A 270 -1.77 10.32 24.68
C GLY A 270 -3.14 9.70 24.93
N LEU A 271 -3.62 8.79 24.07
CA LEU A 271 -4.99 8.30 24.10
C LEU A 271 -5.12 6.80 24.31
N ARG A 272 -4.08 6.02 24.03
CA ARG A 272 -4.11 4.56 24.04
C ARG A 272 -2.92 3.97 24.81
N ASP A 273 -3.12 2.78 25.33
CA ASP A 273 -2.11 1.98 26.06
C ASP A 273 -1.99 0.58 25.44
N ASN A 274 -2.30 0.46 24.16
CA ASN A 274 -2.20 -0.77 23.39
C ASN A 274 -1.01 -0.71 22.43
N PRO A 275 -0.41 -1.85 22.05
CA PRO A 275 0.67 -1.84 21.09
C PRO A 275 0.20 -1.33 19.73
N PHE A 276 1.14 -0.85 18.90
CA PHE A 276 0.85 -0.42 17.55
C PHE A 276 1.48 -1.33 16.48
N PHE A 277 0.88 -1.30 15.30
CA PHE A 277 1.45 -1.79 14.05
C PHE A 277 1.48 -0.64 13.04
N ILE A 278 2.67 -0.27 12.60
CA ILE A 278 2.88 0.75 11.58
C ILE A 278 3.47 0.11 10.31
N TYR A 279 2.83 0.37 9.17
CA TYR A 279 3.32 0.06 7.84
C TYR A 279 3.82 1.36 7.20
N TYR A 280 5.15 1.56 7.21
CA TYR A 280 5.84 2.78 6.77
C TYR A 280 6.53 2.54 5.43
N THR A 281 5.98 3.10 4.36
CA THR A 281 6.35 2.76 2.99
C THR A 281 6.63 4.00 2.15
N PRO A 282 7.82 4.61 2.29
CA PRO A 282 8.18 5.74 1.45
C PRO A 282 8.19 5.36 -0.03
N GLY A 283 7.86 6.32 -0.91
CA GLY A 283 8.00 6.15 -2.35
C GLY A 283 9.45 6.21 -2.84
N ALA A 284 10.41 6.46 -1.95
CA ALA A 284 11.84 6.49 -2.28
C ALA A 284 12.38 5.03 -2.33
N VAL A 285 13.24 4.74 -3.30
CA VAL A 285 13.88 5.62 -4.30
C VAL A 285 13.29 5.46 -5.71
N HIS A 286 12.01 5.12 -5.81
CA HIS A 286 11.30 5.02 -7.09
C HIS A 286 11.27 6.38 -7.81
N ALA A 287 11.23 6.36 -9.13
CA ALA A 287 11.02 7.57 -9.94
C ALA A 287 9.66 8.25 -9.60
N PRO A 288 9.56 9.58 -9.75
CA PRO A 288 10.62 10.51 -10.11
C PRO A 288 11.64 10.69 -8.97
N ILE A 289 12.93 10.59 -9.33
CA ILE A 289 14.03 10.72 -8.37
C ILE A 289 14.22 12.20 -8.07
N GLN A 290 13.64 12.66 -6.96
CA GLN A 290 13.60 14.05 -6.55
C GLN A 290 14.02 14.15 -5.08
N VAL A 291 14.92 15.08 -4.79
CA VAL A 291 15.45 15.30 -3.44
C VAL A 291 15.59 16.82 -3.20
N PRO A 292 15.44 17.33 -1.96
CA PRO A 292 15.63 18.74 -1.65
C PRO A 292 17.02 19.24 -2.04
N GLU A 293 17.11 20.53 -2.34
CA GLU A 293 18.31 21.14 -2.93
C GLU A 293 19.57 20.92 -2.09
N GLU A 294 19.46 21.02 -0.78
CA GLU A 294 20.55 20.85 0.18
C GLU A 294 21.12 19.41 0.21
N TRP A 295 20.38 18.44 -0.36
CA TRP A 295 20.83 17.04 -0.45
C TRP A 295 21.52 16.72 -1.79
N ARG A 296 21.21 17.46 -2.86
CA ARG A 296 21.56 17.12 -4.24
C ARG A 296 23.04 16.90 -4.50
N ASP A 297 23.90 17.62 -3.80
CA ASP A 297 25.34 17.61 -4.07
C ASP A 297 26.15 16.79 -3.07
N LYS A 298 25.49 16.07 -2.15
CA LYS A 298 26.15 15.22 -1.16
C LYS A 298 27.03 14.12 -1.78
N TYR A 299 26.71 13.66 -2.97
CA TYR A 299 27.43 12.59 -3.69
C TYR A 299 28.13 13.08 -4.95
N LYS A 300 28.26 14.39 -5.13
CA LYS A 300 28.85 14.95 -6.34
C LYS A 300 30.23 14.37 -6.64
N GLY A 301 30.42 13.86 -7.87
CA GLY A 301 31.67 13.25 -8.35
C GLY A 301 31.94 11.85 -7.81
N GLN A 302 31.04 11.25 -7.03
CA GLN A 302 31.27 9.92 -6.47
C GLN A 302 30.93 8.76 -7.42
N PHE A 303 30.32 9.04 -8.57
CA PHE A 303 29.88 8.02 -9.53
C PHE A 303 30.48 8.17 -10.92
N ASP A 304 31.55 8.97 -11.05
CA ASP A 304 32.19 9.28 -12.34
C ASP A 304 32.97 8.08 -12.92
N ASP A 305 33.41 7.14 -12.07
CA ASP A 305 34.13 5.94 -12.47
C ASP A 305 33.25 4.87 -13.14
N GLY A 306 31.94 5.04 -13.09
CA GLY A 306 30.95 4.15 -13.71
C GLY A 306 30.62 2.90 -12.91
N TRP A 307 29.55 2.21 -13.32
CA TRP A 307 28.94 1.11 -12.57
C TRP A 307 29.79 -0.15 -12.45
N HIS A 308 30.72 -0.42 -13.37
CA HIS A 308 31.65 -1.57 -13.23
C HIS A 308 32.55 -1.43 -12.01
N VAL A 309 33.08 -0.23 -11.80
CA VAL A 309 33.93 0.08 -10.65
C VAL A 309 33.13 -0.06 -9.35
N TYR A 310 31.91 0.45 -9.33
CA TYR A 310 31.03 0.32 -8.14
C TYR A 310 30.67 -1.10 -7.80
N ARG A 311 30.32 -1.92 -8.81
CA ARG A 311 30.04 -3.35 -8.59
C ARG A 311 31.24 -4.06 -7.95
N ALA A 312 32.44 -3.84 -8.48
CA ALA A 312 33.65 -4.43 -7.93
C ALA A 312 33.88 -4.00 -6.47
N GLN A 313 33.84 -2.70 -6.21
CA GLN A 313 33.97 -2.16 -4.86
C GLN A 313 32.90 -2.66 -3.89
N GLN A 314 31.67 -2.84 -4.39
CA GLN A 314 30.57 -3.35 -3.62
C GLN A 314 30.76 -4.81 -3.23
N LEU A 315 31.18 -5.68 -4.14
CA LEU A 315 31.48 -7.07 -3.85
C LEU A 315 32.56 -7.18 -2.76
N GLU A 316 33.61 -6.36 -2.84
CA GLU A 316 34.67 -6.35 -1.83
C GLU A 316 34.17 -5.88 -0.45
N ARG A 317 33.24 -4.92 -0.40
CA ARG A 317 32.58 -4.52 0.86
C ARG A 317 31.69 -5.63 1.41
N GLN A 318 30.94 -6.32 0.55
CA GLN A 318 30.10 -7.43 0.95
C GLN A 318 30.90 -8.61 1.51
N LYS A 319 32.05 -8.93 0.92
CA LYS A 319 32.98 -9.94 1.46
C LYS A 319 33.47 -9.53 2.84
N LYS A 320 33.92 -8.30 3.02
CA LYS A 320 34.37 -7.76 4.31
C LYS A 320 33.29 -7.78 5.40
N LEU A 321 32.04 -7.58 5.03
CA LEU A 321 30.89 -7.64 5.94
C LEU A 321 30.40 -9.08 6.20
N GLY A 322 30.98 -10.08 5.53
CA GLY A 322 30.55 -11.48 5.64
C GLY A 322 29.16 -11.75 5.03
N LEU A 323 28.69 -10.87 4.14
CA LEU A 323 27.37 -11.00 3.48
C LEU A 323 27.39 -12.00 2.32
N VAL A 324 28.57 -12.21 1.75
CA VAL A 324 28.84 -13.20 0.70
C VAL A 324 30.12 -13.95 1.04
N PRO A 325 30.32 -15.18 0.51
CA PRO A 325 31.58 -15.93 0.69
C PRO A 325 32.79 -15.15 0.20
N GLU A 326 33.96 -15.41 0.80
CA GLU A 326 35.22 -14.73 0.40
C GLU A 326 35.61 -15.05 -1.05
N ASP A 327 35.29 -16.26 -1.51
CA ASP A 327 35.52 -16.74 -2.87
C ASP A 327 34.40 -16.39 -3.86
N ALA A 328 33.41 -15.59 -3.46
CA ALA A 328 32.37 -15.12 -4.37
C ALA A 328 32.97 -14.33 -5.53
N GLU A 329 32.56 -14.67 -6.73
CA GLU A 329 32.95 -14.01 -7.96
C GLU A 329 31.87 -13.09 -8.49
N MET A 330 32.29 -12.05 -9.23
CA MET A 330 31.36 -11.15 -9.91
C MET A 330 30.65 -11.92 -11.02
N VAL A 331 29.33 -11.85 -11.05
CA VAL A 331 28.56 -12.38 -12.20
C VAL A 331 28.83 -11.53 -13.46
N ASP A 332 28.72 -12.15 -14.62
CA ASP A 332 28.89 -11.47 -15.90
C ASP A 332 27.98 -10.24 -16.02
N TRP A 333 28.42 -9.29 -16.82
CA TRP A 333 27.65 -8.10 -17.12
C TRP A 333 26.43 -8.48 -18.00
N PRO A 334 25.20 -8.03 -17.65
CA PRO A 334 24.03 -8.35 -18.47
C PRO A 334 24.09 -7.67 -19.85
N ASP A 335 23.94 -8.42 -20.91
CA ASP A 335 23.96 -7.93 -22.31
C ASP A 335 22.97 -6.78 -22.59
N VAL A 336 21.89 -6.71 -21.82
CA VAL A 336 20.84 -5.69 -21.94
C VAL A 336 21.25 -4.33 -21.38
N ILE A 337 22.34 -4.25 -20.62
CA ILE A 337 22.84 -3.00 -20.02
C ILE A 337 24.11 -2.60 -20.79
N PRO A 338 24.11 -1.43 -21.45
CA PRO A 338 25.29 -0.97 -22.18
C PRO A 338 26.52 -0.85 -21.28
N GLU A 339 27.69 -1.13 -21.85
CA GLU A 339 28.97 -0.91 -21.19
C GLU A 339 29.18 0.59 -20.91
N TRP A 340 29.74 0.92 -19.75
CA TRP A 340 29.98 2.31 -19.36
C TRP A 340 30.78 3.09 -20.41
N ASP A 341 31.81 2.48 -20.98
CA ASP A 341 32.68 3.10 -21.97
C ASP A 341 32.05 3.27 -23.35
N SER A 342 30.86 2.74 -23.56
CA SER A 342 30.07 2.95 -24.80
C SER A 342 29.36 4.31 -24.83
N PHE A 343 29.25 5.00 -23.69
CA PHE A 343 28.59 6.31 -23.60
C PHE A 343 29.52 7.46 -23.97
N SER A 344 28.97 8.55 -24.52
CA SER A 344 29.68 9.83 -24.65
C SER A 344 29.98 10.44 -23.28
N GLU A 345 30.87 11.41 -23.24
CA GLU A 345 31.20 12.13 -21.99
C GLU A 345 29.97 12.83 -21.39
N GLU A 346 29.09 13.40 -22.23
CA GLU A 346 27.81 13.97 -21.76
C GLU A 346 26.87 12.88 -21.23
N GLY A 347 26.85 11.71 -21.87
CA GLY A 347 26.08 10.55 -21.41
C GLY A 347 26.55 10.05 -20.06
N LYS A 348 27.87 9.89 -19.88
CA LYS A 348 28.48 9.51 -18.61
C LYS A 348 28.16 10.54 -17.51
N ALA A 349 28.35 11.84 -17.78
CA ALA A 349 28.04 12.91 -16.84
C ALA A 349 26.56 12.91 -16.43
N TYR A 350 25.66 12.67 -17.38
CA TYR A 350 24.21 12.55 -17.08
C TYR A 350 23.93 11.34 -16.17
N LEU A 351 24.46 10.17 -16.49
CA LEU A 351 24.25 8.94 -15.71
C LEU A 351 24.87 9.03 -14.32
N SER A 352 26.08 9.59 -14.19
CA SER A 352 26.70 9.89 -12.88
C SER A 352 25.79 10.78 -12.05
N ARG A 353 25.24 11.85 -12.66
CA ARG A 353 24.33 12.76 -11.95
C ARG A 353 23.04 12.07 -11.49
N GLN A 354 22.47 11.17 -12.28
CA GLN A 354 21.31 10.38 -11.88
C GLN A 354 21.62 9.52 -10.65
N MET A 355 22.78 8.87 -10.61
CA MET A 355 23.22 8.07 -9.47
C MET A 355 23.46 8.91 -8.22
N GLU A 356 24.07 10.10 -8.36
CA GLU A 356 24.28 11.04 -7.26
C GLU A 356 22.97 11.44 -6.60
N ILE A 357 21.95 11.80 -7.41
CA ILE A 357 20.63 12.19 -6.92
C ILE A 357 19.91 10.99 -6.28
N ASN A 358 20.01 9.80 -6.88
CA ASN A 358 19.43 8.58 -6.32
C ASN A 358 20.03 8.23 -4.94
N ALA A 359 21.37 8.34 -4.83
CA ALA A 359 22.07 8.11 -3.58
C ALA A 359 21.68 9.14 -2.49
N ALA A 360 21.56 10.40 -2.87
CA ALA A 360 21.09 11.46 -1.99
C ALA A 360 19.63 11.23 -1.55
N PHE A 361 18.80 10.70 -2.44
CA PHE A 361 17.39 10.39 -2.15
C PHE A 361 17.27 9.24 -1.14
N LEU A 362 18.10 8.20 -1.25
CA LEU A 362 18.11 7.12 -0.27
C LEU A 362 18.62 7.61 1.11
N GLU A 363 19.69 8.41 1.14
CA GLU A 363 20.19 8.98 2.40
C GLU A 363 19.16 9.92 3.05
N HIS A 364 18.45 10.72 2.24
CA HIS A 364 17.39 11.58 2.72
C HIS A 364 16.23 10.80 3.37
N VAL A 365 15.79 9.73 2.74
CA VAL A 365 14.70 8.93 3.33
C VAL A 365 15.17 8.16 4.56
N ASP A 366 16.40 7.64 4.57
CA ASP A 366 17.00 6.98 5.74
C ASP A 366 17.04 7.93 6.96
N PHE A 367 17.42 9.19 6.73
CA PHE A 367 17.41 10.22 7.77
C PHE A 367 16.01 10.41 8.37
N HIS A 368 14.98 10.50 7.54
CA HIS A 368 13.60 10.68 8.02
C HIS A 368 13.01 9.43 8.68
N ILE A 369 13.41 8.25 8.25
CA ILE A 369 13.10 6.99 8.95
C ILE A 369 13.74 6.99 10.34
N GLY A 370 15.00 7.45 10.45
CA GLY A 370 15.69 7.60 11.72
C GLY A 370 14.91 8.45 12.72
N ARG A 371 14.38 9.59 12.29
CA ARG A 371 13.52 10.46 13.13
C ARG A 371 12.31 9.73 13.71
N VAL A 372 11.67 8.87 12.92
CA VAL A 372 10.51 8.09 13.39
C VAL A 372 10.93 7.06 14.42
N ILE A 373 12.04 6.34 14.17
CA ILE A 373 12.55 5.33 15.10
C ILE A 373 13.01 5.96 16.40
N ASP A 374 13.78 7.05 16.35
CA ASP A 374 14.23 7.78 17.52
C ASP A 374 13.04 8.24 18.38
N HIS A 375 11.98 8.74 17.74
CA HIS A 375 10.77 9.15 18.43
C HIS A 375 10.04 7.96 19.09
N ILE A 376 9.99 6.79 18.46
CA ILE A 376 9.43 5.57 19.06
C ILE A 376 10.22 5.17 20.29
N GLU A 377 11.55 5.22 20.24
CA GLU A 377 12.43 4.92 21.37
C GLU A 377 12.25 5.91 22.53
N GLU A 378 12.07 7.20 22.22
CA GLU A 378 11.79 8.25 23.22
C GLU A 378 10.45 8.04 23.93
N LEU A 379 9.45 7.47 23.26
CA LEU A 379 8.14 7.18 23.85
C LEU A 379 8.17 5.98 24.83
N GLY A 380 9.15 5.08 24.71
CA GLY A 380 9.39 3.92 25.59
C GLY A 380 8.51 2.72 25.29
#